data_ff8b966eef3491273278a0c432d6c4cb
#
_entry.id   ff8b966eef3491273278a0c432d6c4cb
#
_cell.length_a   1.000
_cell.length_b   1.000
_cell.length_c   1.000
_cell.angle_alpha   90.00
_cell.angle_beta   90.00
_cell.angle_gamma   90.00
#
_symmetry.space_group_name_H-M   'P 1'
#
loop_
_entity.id
_entity.type
_entity.pdbx_description
1 polymer ?
#
loop_
_entity_poly.entity_id
_entity_poly.type
_entity_poly.pdbx_seq_one_letter_code
_entity_poly.pdbx_strand_id
1 'polypeptide(L)'
;MARQPEPTFRESTNIMFNNAVELMQLPPGLVEKIRVCNATYTVRFGVRLRGDIQTFTGYRSVHSEHMEPVKGGIRFATSVNQDEVEALAALMTYKCALVEAPFGGSKGGLCIDPRKWDEEELERITRRFAYELVKRDLIHPSQNVPAPDMGTGEREMAWIADQYSRMNTTDINARACVTGKPISSGGIQGRTEATGRGVQYALQEFFRHPEDIKAAGMSGTLDGKRIIVQGLGNVGYHAAKFLSEEDGCKVIGVLEYNGCITNPNGIDIEALKKHLIEHGSPDGFTGGKIHPADAPIMEMEADILVPAAMEGVVNLENAARIQTPLIIEAANGPVTSGADEILRKKGCVIIPDMYANAGGVTVSYFEWVKNLSHIRFGRMQRRQEEDRHRLLINELENVSGQKLSETFKQRYLHGAGELELVRSGLEDTMRGAYQDMRKVWHERSDVEDLRTAAYLVAIGKVANSYRSMGL
;
A
#
# COMPACT_ATOMS: atom_id res chain seq x y z
N MET A 1 -17.39 -34.33 -6.02
CA MET A 1 -17.32 -33.55 -4.77
C MET A 1 -17.74 -32.13 -5.12
N ALA A 2 -18.73 -31.55 -4.45
CA ALA A 2 -19.10 -30.16 -4.64
C ALA A 2 -17.87 -29.31 -4.25
N ARG A 3 -17.44 -28.39 -5.14
CA ARG A 3 -16.37 -27.44 -4.82
C ARG A 3 -16.82 -26.64 -3.59
N GLN A 4 -15.97 -26.57 -2.57
CA GLN A 4 -16.21 -25.62 -1.47
C GLN A 4 -16.29 -24.21 -2.08
N PRO A 5 -17.25 -23.40 -1.65
CA PRO A 5 -17.32 -22.00 -2.10
C PRO A 5 -16.04 -21.26 -1.71
N GLU A 6 -15.62 -20.32 -2.53
CA GLU A 6 -14.50 -19.44 -2.25
C GLU A 6 -14.80 -18.64 -0.96
N PRO A 7 -13.89 -18.63 0.03
CA PRO A 7 -14.08 -17.79 1.23
C PRO A 7 -14.18 -16.31 0.86
N THR A 8 -15.07 -15.59 1.51
CA THR A 8 -15.15 -14.14 1.40
C THR A 8 -13.85 -13.47 1.85
N PHE A 9 -13.64 -12.21 1.50
CA PHE A 9 -12.46 -11.45 1.93
C PHE A 9 -12.31 -11.45 3.47
N ARG A 10 -13.42 -11.25 4.21
CA ARG A 10 -13.44 -11.28 5.67
C ARG A 10 -13.09 -12.68 6.22
N GLU A 11 -13.66 -13.72 5.64
CA GLU A 11 -13.36 -15.10 6.03
C GLU A 11 -11.89 -15.43 5.78
N SER A 12 -11.34 -15.05 4.63
CA SER A 12 -9.91 -15.23 4.31
C SER A 12 -8.99 -14.54 5.31
N THR A 13 -9.30 -13.29 5.66
CA THR A 13 -8.55 -12.54 6.69
C THR A 13 -8.60 -13.22 8.05
N ASN A 14 -9.78 -13.72 8.45
CA ASN A 14 -9.95 -14.44 9.71
C ASN A 14 -9.21 -15.78 9.73
N ILE A 15 -9.22 -16.53 8.62
CA ILE A 15 -8.46 -17.79 8.48
C ILE A 15 -6.97 -17.53 8.68
N MET A 16 -6.42 -16.52 7.99
CA MET A 16 -5.00 -16.17 8.08
C MET A 16 -4.62 -15.72 9.51
N PHE A 17 -5.47 -14.92 10.16
CA PHE A 17 -5.30 -14.53 11.55
C PHE A 17 -5.29 -15.75 12.50
N ASN A 18 -6.27 -16.63 12.37
CA ASN A 18 -6.40 -17.81 13.24
C ASN A 18 -5.19 -18.75 13.06
N ASN A 19 -4.76 -19.00 11.83
CA ASN A 19 -3.56 -19.83 11.55
C ASN A 19 -2.33 -19.30 12.29
N ALA A 20 -2.12 -17.97 12.28
CA ALA A 20 -1.01 -17.38 13.01
C ALA A 20 -1.18 -17.48 14.53
N VAL A 21 -2.38 -17.22 15.06
CA VAL A 21 -2.66 -17.26 16.50
C VAL A 21 -2.50 -18.67 17.08
N GLU A 22 -2.84 -19.72 16.34
CA GLU A 22 -2.62 -21.12 16.74
C GLU A 22 -1.13 -21.43 17.02
N LEU A 23 -0.22 -20.72 16.35
CA LEU A 23 1.22 -20.81 16.58
C LEU A 23 1.73 -19.88 17.70
N MET A 24 0.82 -19.14 18.37
CA MET A 24 1.16 -18.18 19.42
C MET A 24 0.59 -18.63 20.77
N GLN A 25 1.36 -18.46 21.82
CA GLN A 25 0.90 -18.71 23.19
C GLN A 25 0.30 -17.43 23.79
N LEU A 26 -0.83 -16.96 23.23
CA LEU A 26 -1.54 -15.79 23.72
C LEU A 26 -2.76 -16.20 24.57
N PRO A 27 -3.09 -15.44 25.63
CA PRO A 27 -4.33 -15.65 26.38
C PRO A 27 -5.56 -15.50 25.46
N PRO A 28 -6.58 -16.39 25.56
CA PRO A 28 -7.76 -16.35 24.68
C PRO A 28 -8.47 -14.99 24.65
N GLY A 29 -8.58 -14.32 25.81
CA GLY A 29 -9.18 -12.99 25.88
C GLY A 29 -8.40 -11.91 25.13
N LEU A 30 -7.06 -11.98 25.10
CA LEU A 30 -6.23 -11.08 24.34
C LEU A 30 -6.35 -11.35 22.84
N VAL A 31 -6.43 -12.62 22.43
CA VAL A 31 -6.68 -13.01 21.04
C VAL A 31 -8.00 -12.44 20.56
N GLU A 32 -9.07 -12.61 21.35
CA GLU A 32 -10.38 -12.05 21.01
C GLU A 32 -10.35 -10.52 20.91
N LYS A 33 -9.66 -9.84 21.85
CA LYS A 33 -9.49 -8.39 21.82
C LYS A 33 -8.77 -7.89 20.56
N ILE A 34 -7.78 -8.64 20.08
CA ILE A 34 -7.02 -8.27 18.85
C ILE A 34 -7.84 -8.57 17.59
N ARG A 35 -8.74 -9.55 17.62
CA ARG A 35 -9.53 -9.99 16.47
C ARG A 35 -10.69 -9.07 16.13
N VAL A 36 -11.37 -8.51 17.14
CA VAL A 36 -12.61 -7.75 16.95
C VAL A 36 -12.36 -6.25 16.79
N CYS A 37 -13.17 -5.60 15.97
CA CYS A 37 -13.19 -4.15 15.90
C CYS A 37 -13.69 -3.54 17.22
N ASN A 38 -13.03 -2.49 17.70
CA ASN A 38 -13.44 -1.75 18.87
C ASN A 38 -14.79 -1.05 18.68
N ALA A 39 -15.00 -0.46 17.48
CA ALA A 39 -16.24 0.23 17.13
C ALA A 39 -16.44 0.28 15.63
N THR A 40 -17.70 0.20 15.21
CA THR A 40 -18.11 0.44 13.81
C THR A 40 -19.30 1.37 13.79
N TYR A 41 -19.19 2.44 13.03
CA TYR A 41 -20.21 3.47 12.88
C TYR A 41 -20.83 3.39 11.51
N THR A 42 -22.18 3.26 11.48
CA THR A 42 -22.97 3.45 10.25
C THR A 42 -23.52 4.87 10.27
N VAL A 43 -23.19 5.64 9.24
CA VAL A 43 -23.59 7.05 9.10
C VAL A 43 -24.53 7.18 7.92
N ARG A 44 -25.75 7.71 8.14
CA ARG A 44 -26.71 8.03 7.10
C ARG A 44 -26.94 9.52 7.05
N PHE A 45 -26.94 10.11 5.84
CA PHE A 45 -27.09 11.55 5.67
C PHE A 45 -27.72 11.88 4.32
N GLY A 46 -28.37 13.04 4.26
CA GLY A 46 -28.96 13.56 3.03
C GLY A 46 -28.18 14.73 2.47
N VAL A 47 -28.11 14.82 1.15
CA VAL A 47 -27.58 15.97 0.40
C VAL A 47 -28.62 16.38 -0.65
N ARG A 48 -28.90 17.69 -0.78
CA ARG A 48 -29.78 18.20 -1.83
C ARG A 48 -28.99 18.29 -3.15
N LEU A 49 -29.33 17.43 -4.09
CA LEU A 49 -28.69 17.30 -5.40
C LEU A 49 -29.77 17.16 -6.47
N ARG A 50 -29.59 17.78 -7.63
CA ARG A 50 -30.51 17.66 -8.77
C ARG A 50 -31.98 17.96 -8.41
N GLY A 51 -32.19 18.94 -7.49
CA GLY A 51 -33.53 19.36 -7.06
C GLY A 51 -34.19 18.50 -5.99
N ASP A 52 -33.63 17.38 -5.59
CA ASP A 52 -34.13 16.44 -4.59
C ASP A 52 -33.11 16.12 -3.49
N ILE A 53 -33.57 15.44 -2.42
CA ILE A 53 -32.68 14.95 -1.34
C ILE A 53 -32.23 13.53 -1.69
N GLN A 54 -30.93 13.38 -1.95
CA GLN A 54 -30.29 12.09 -2.12
C GLN A 54 -29.74 11.60 -0.77
N THR A 55 -30.02 10.34 -0.42
CA THR A 55 -29.59 9.73 0.85
C THR A 55 -28.41 8.79 0.62
N PHE A 56 -27.40 8.92 1.47
CA PHE A 56 -26.17 8.14 1.41
C PHE A 56 -25.93 7.38 2.69
N THR A 57 -25.30 6.20 2.58
CA THR A 57 -24.85 5.39 3.71
C THR A 57 -23.33 5.25 3.67
N GLY A 58 -22.67 5.64 4.76
CA GLY A 58 -21.25 5.49 4.93
C GLY A 58 -20.91 4.73 6.21
N TYR A 59 -19.69 4.25 6.28
CA TYR A 59 -19.15 3.48 7.40
C TYR A 59 -17.82 4.03 7.85
N ARG A 60 -17.51 3.94 9.14
CA ARG A 60 -16.17 4.09 9.69
C ARG A 60 -15.99 3.07 10.80
N SER A 61 -15.01 2.17 10.63
CA SER A 61 -14.64 1.16 11.61
C SER A 61 -13.29 1.49 12.22
N VAL A 62 -13.21 1.35 13.54
CA VAL A 62 -12.00 1.41 14.35
C VAL A 62 -11.71 -0.01 14.82
N HIS A 63 -10.65 -0.61 14.30
CA HIS A 63 -10.32 -1.98 14.67
C HIS A 63 -9.55 -2.03 15.99
N SER A 64 -8.44 -1.32 16.11
CA SER A 64 -7.59 -1.37 17.28
C SER A 64 -7.00 0.00 17.61
N GLU A 65 -7.14 0.39 18.86
CA GLU A 65 -6.59 1.60 19.46
C GLU A 65 -5.40 1.29 20.37
N HIS A 66 -4.68 0.19 20.08
CA HIS A 66 -3.42 -0.13 20.78
C HIS A 66 -2.34 0.95 20.55
N MET A 67 -2.55 1.78 19.54
CA MET A 67 -1.74 2.95 19.19
C MET A 67 -2.67 3.99 18.58
N GLU A 68 -2.50 5.25 18.93
CA GLU A 68 -3.25 6.38 18.37
C GLU A 68 -2.32 7.35 17.64
N PRO A 69 -2.86 8.01 16.59
CA PRO A 69 -4.21 7.87 16.03
C PRO A 69 -4.41 6.57 15.27
N VAL A 70 -5.67 6.16 15.11
CA VAL A 70 -5.99 5.06 14.19
C VAL A 70 -5.96 5.55 12.75
N LYS A 71 -5.52 4.71 11.83
CA LYS A 71 -5.24 5.07 10.42
C LYS A 71 -5.94 4.13 9.44
N GLY A 72 -6.54 4.69 8.38
CA GLY A 72 -7.10 3.88 7.29
C GLY A 72 -7.87 4.68 6.26
N GLY A 73 -7.86 4.20 5.02
CA GLY A 73 -8.47 4.87 3.87
C GLY A 73 -9.99 4.98 3.93
N ILE A 74 -10.55 5.86 3.09
CA ILE A 74 -11.99 5.97 2.82
C ILE A 74 -12.23 5.52 1.39
N ARG A 75 -13.03 4.45 1.21
CA ARG A 75 -13.39 3.86 -0.09
C ARG A 75 -14.72 4.40 -0.57
N PHE A 76 -14.81 4.78 -1.84
CA PHE A 76 -16.07 5.09 -2.51
C PHE A 76 -16.36 4.00 -3.55
N ALA A 77 -17.29 3.09 -3.20
CA ALA A 77 -17.71 2.01 -4.08
C ALA A 77 -19.11 1.55 -3.72
N THR A 78 -19.84 1.01 -4.67
CA THR A 78 -21.19 0.46 -4.46
C THR A 78 -21.19 -0.82 -3.63
N SER A 79 -20.06 -1.53 -3.57
CA SER A 79 -19.86 -2.75 -2.77
C SER A 79 -19.64 -2.49 -1.30
N VAL A 80 -19.32 -1.25 -0.89
CA VAL A 80 -18.98 -0.90 0.50
C VAL A 80 -20.09 -1.32 1.45
N ASN A 81 -19.72 -2.15 2.40
CA ASN A 81 -20.58 -2.62 3.48
C ASN A 81 -19.80 -2.73 4.79
N GLN A 82 -20.48 -3.04 5.89
CA GLN A 82 -19.86 -3.09 7.22
C GLN A 82 -18.77 -4.16 7.30
N ASP A 83 -19.04 -5.37 6.80
CA ASP A 83 -18.13 -6.52 6.90
C ASP A 83 -16.82 -6.27 6.17
N GLU A 84 -16.88 -5.67 4.97
CA GLU A 84 -15.71 -5.27 4.19
C GLU A 84 -14.87 -4.21 4.92
N VAL A 85 -15.54 -3.19 5.48
CA VAL A 85 -14.87 -2.10 6.20
C VAL A 85 -14.19 -2.61 7.47
N GLU A 86 -14.81 -3.53 8.21
CA GLU A 86 -14.22 -4.15 9.40
C GLU A 86 -12.99 -5.01 9.05
N ALA A 87 -13.08 -5.85 8.03
CA ALA A 87 -11.96 -6.68 7.57
C ALA A 87 -10.76 -5.82 7.13
N LEU A 88 -11.02 -4.77 6.36
CA LEU A 88 -9.99 -3.83 5.93
C LEU A 88 -9.40 -3.01 7.10
N ALA A 89 -10.19 -2.70 8.14
CA ALA A 89 -9.69 -2.03 9.34
C ALA A 89 -8.74 -2.95 10.15
N ALA A 90 -9.06 -4.26 10.24
CA ALA A 90 -8.19 -5.24 10.86
C ALA A 90 -6.83 -5.34 10.12
N LEU A 91 -6.87 -5.46 8.79
CA LEU A 91 -5.65 -5.47 7.97
C LEU A 91 -4.82 -4.20 8.15
N MET A 92 -5.45 -3.03 8.31
CA MET A 92 -4.72 -1.79 8.59
C MET A 92 -3.97 -1.84 9.92
N THR A 93 -4.57 -2.42 10.98
CA THR A 93 -3.88 -2.64 12.27
C THR A 93 -2.63 -3.49 12.08
N TYR A 94 -2.77 -4.65 11.43
CA TYR A 94 -1.64 -5.56 11.25
C TYR A 94 -0.57 -4.97 10.35
N LYS A 95 -0.97 -4.29 9.27
CA LYS A 95 -0.06 -3.59 8.37
C LYS A 95 0.75 -2.51 9.09
N CYS A 96 0.10 -1.63 9.87
CA CYS A 96 0.79 -0.58 10.62
C CYS A 96 1.75 -1.17 11.66
N ALA A 97 1.32 -2.21 12.39
CA ALA A 97 2.16 -2.88 13.37
C ALA A 97 3.38 -3.57 12.73
N LEU A 98 3.19 -4.21 11.57
CA LEU A 98 4.29 -4.89 10.86
C LEU A 98 5.41 -3.93 10.48
N VAL A 99 5.06 -2.78 9.88
CA VAL A 99 6.04 -1.78 9.42
C VAL A 99 6.36 -0.71 10.45
N GLU A 100 5.98 -0.95 11.72
CA GLU A 100 6.23 -0.03 12.84
C GLU A 100 5.74 1.41 12.63
N ALA A 101 4.72 1.59 11.78
CA ALA A 101 4.01 2.85 11.72
C ALA A 101 3.17 3.00 13.01
N PRO A 102 3.39 4.08 13.81
CA PRO A 102 2.76 4.19 15.14
C PRO A 102 1.28 4.58 15.04
N PHE A 103 0.51 3.69 14.41
CA PHE A 103 -0.93 3.85 14.19
C PHE A 103 -1.69 2.59 14.62
N GLY A 104 -2.85 2.80 15.20
CA GLY A 104 -3.89 1.79 15.22
C GLY A 104 -4.54 1.62 13.84
N GLY A 105 -5.51 0.75 13.72
CA GLY A 105 -6.17 0.46 12.46
C GLY A 105 -7.60 0.96 12.38
N SER A 106 -7.92 1.60 11.28
CA SER A 106 -9.30 1.98 10.93
C SER A 106 -9.56 1.84 9.43
N LYS A 107 -10.82 1.89 9.04
CA LYS A 107 -11.24 1.94 7.64
C LYS A 107 -12.58 2.65 7.53
N GLY A 108 -12.79 3.34 6.42
CA GLY A 108 -14.07 3.95 6.11
C GLY A 108 -14.50 3.67 4.69
N GLY A 109 -15.76 3.94 4.42
CA GLY A 109 -16.29 3.88 3.07
C GLY A 109 -17.65 4.54 2.94
N LEU A 110 -17.97 4.91 1.73
CA LEU A 110 -19.26 5.44 1.33
C LEU A 110 -19.82 4.58 0.18
N CYS A 111 -21.05 4.12 0.35
CA CYS A 111 -21.72 3.28 -0.65
C CYS A 111 -22.22 4.14 -1.81
N ILE A 112 -21.33 4.48 -2.76
CA ILE A 112 -21.63 5.25 -3.98
C ILE A 112 -20.77 4.79 -5.16
N ASP A 113 -21.27 5.01 -6.39
CA ASP A 113 -20.43 5.01 -7.59
C ASP A 113 -20.01 6.47 -7.88
N PRO A 114 -18.74 6.85 -7.63
CA PRO A 114 -18.29 8.23 -7.80
C PRO A 114 -18.42 8.74 -9.24
N ARG A 115 -18.43 7.84 -10.24
CA ARG A 115 -18.55 8.19 -11.67
C ARG A 115 -19.95 8.68 -12.07
N LYS A 116 -20.97 8.48 -11.22
CA LYS A 116 -22.35 8.92 -11.45
C LYS A 116 -22.62 10.36 -11.04
N TRP A 117 -21.64 11.00 -10.39
CA TRP A 117 -21.75 12.34 -9.84
C TRP A 117 -20.73 13.25 -10.53
N ASP A 118 -21.13 14.48 -10.85
CA ASP A 118 -20.17 15.48 -11.28
C ASP A 118 -19.28 15.94 -10.11
N GLU A 119 -18.27 16.75 -10.42
CA GLU A 119 -17.29 17.16 -9.42
C GLU A 119 -17.91 17.98 -8.28
N GLU A 120 -18.82 18.90 -8.59
CA GLU A 120 -19.49 19.72 -7.56
C GLU A 120 -20.42 18.89 -6.67
N GLU A 121 -21.14 17.94 -7.27
CA GLU A 121 -21.99 17.01 -6.55
C GLU A 121 -21.18 16.10 -5.62
N LEU A 122 -20.08 15.54 -6.15
CA LEU A 122 -19.17 14.67 -5.38
C LEU A 122 -18.52 15.44 -4.24
N GLU A 123 -18.12 16.71 -4.46
CA GLU A 123 -17.61 17.59 -3.40
C GLU A 123 -18.65 17.79 -2.29
N ARG A 124 -19.90 18.10 -2.63
CA ARG A 124 -20.97 18.28 -1.64
C ARG A 124 -21.22 17.00 -0.83
N ILE A 125 -21.23 15.84 -1.50
CA ILE A 125 -21.39 14.53 -0.85
C ILE A 125 -20.23 14.27 0.11
N THR A 126 -18.99 14.46 -0.37
CA THR A 126 -17.77 14.22 0.40
C THR A 126 -17.67 15.14 1.62
N ARG A 127 -17.94 16.44 1.46
CA ARG A 127 -17.96 17.40 2.57
C ARG A 127 -19.04 17.08 3.60
N ARG A 128 -20.23 16.64 3.14
CA ARG A 128 -21.29 16.24 4.06
C ARG A 128 -20.93 14.98 4.82
N PHE A 129 -20.33 14.00 4.16
CA PHE A 129 -19.81 12.81 4.83
C PHE A 129 -18.71 13.16 5.85
N ALA A 130 -17.75 13.99 5.46
CA ALA A 130 -16.71 14.49 6.36
C ALA A 130 -17.31 15.21 7.59
N TYR A 131 -18.33 16.07 7.40
CA TYR A 131 -19.03 16.73 8.50
C TYR A 131 -19.59 15.69 9.49
N GLU A 132 -20.23 14.63 8.99
CA GLU A 132 -20.80 13.58 9.85
C GLU A 132 -19.73 12.80 10.62
N LEU A 133 -18.55 12.60 10.02
CA LEU A 133 -17.43 11.93 10.68
C LEU A 133 -16.73 12.84 11.69
N VAL A 134 -16.46 14.10 11.33
CA VAL A 134 -15.78 15.10 12.20
C VAL A 134 -16.54 15.32 13.50
N LYS A 135 -17.87 15.50 13.46
CA LYS A 135 -18.67 15.71 14.68
C LYS A 135 -18.70 14.51 15.64
N ARG A 136 -18.09 13.38 15.27
CA ARG A 136 -17.97 12.16 16.06
C ARG A 136 -16.53 11.77 16.35
N ASP A 137 -15.58 12.69 16.11
CA ASP A 137 -14.14 12.46 16.23
C ASP A 137 -13.59 11.30 15.39
N LEU A 138 -14.35 10.92 14.32
CA LEU A 138 -13.95 9.90 13.36
C LEU A 138 -13.06 10.46 12.23
N ILE A 139 -12.79 11.76 12.24
CA ILE A 139 -11.72 12.47 11.54
C ILE A 139 -11.12 13.45 12.54
N HIS A 140 -9.91 13.19 12.99
CA HIS A 140 -9.19 14.04 13.96
C HIS A 140 -7.68 13.74 13.91
N PRO A 141 -6.80 14.77 13.95
CA PRO A 141 -5.33 14.58 13.85
C PRO A 141 -4.74 13.60 14.86
N SER A 142 -5.31 13.54 16.07
CA SER A 142 -4.78 12.75 17.19
C SER A 142 -5.56 11.46 17.47
N GLN A 143 -6.72 11.24 16.82
CA GLN A 143 -7.57 10.06 17.11
C GLN A 143 -7.80 9.19 15.89
N ASN A 144 -8.17 9.79 14.74
CA ASN A 144 -8.57 9.01 13.57
C ASN A 144 -8.25 9.75 12.27
N VAL A 145 -7.26 9.26 11.53
CA VAL A 145 -6.69 9.93 10.36
C VAL A 145 -6.99 9.15 9.09
N PRO A 146 -7.98 9.56 8.29
CA PRO A 146 -8.24 8.99 6.98
C PRO A 146 -7.11 9.16 5.96
N ALA A 147 -7.23 8.39 4.86
CA ALA A 147 -6.37 8.45 3.69
C ALA A 147 -7.20 8.12 2.43
N PRO A 148 -6.65 8.30 1.21
CA PRO A 148 -7.28 7.80 -0.01
C PRO A 148 -7.36 6.28 -0.03
N ASP A 149 -8.38 5.78 -0.75
CA ASP A 149 -8.59 4.38 -1.09
C ASP A 149 -9.29 4.30 -2.46
N MET A 150 -9.78 3.15 -2.86
CA MET A 150 -10.51 2.99 -4.12
C MET A 150 -11.65 4.01 -4.23
N GLY A 151 -11.71 4.72 -5.36
CA GLY A 151 -12.74 5.73 -5.63
C GLY A 151 -12.52 7.08 -4.95
N THR A 152 -11.42 7.28 -4.22
CA THR A 152 -10.99 8.57 -3.65
C THR A 152 -9.53 8.86 -3.96
N GLY A 153 -9.16 10.15 -3.93
CA GLY A 153 -7.82 10.61 -4.23
C GLY A 153 -7.44 11.88 -3.46
N GLU A 154 -6.41 12.55 -3.95
CA GLU A 154 -5.91 13.80 -3.37
C GLU A 154 -6.99 14.88 -3.28
N ARG A 155 -7.89 14.94 -4.26
CA ARG A 155 -9.00 15.89 -4.34
C ARG A 155 -9.98 15.72 -3.19
N GLU A 156 -10.47 14.50 -2.97
CA GLU A 156 -11.39 14.18 -1.88
C GLU A 156 -10.74 14.43 -0.53
N MET A 157 -9.45 14.10 -0.37
CA MET A 157 -8.70 14.38 0.86
C MET A 157 -8.53 15.88 1.11
N ALA A 158 -8.37 16.70 0.07
CA ALA A 158 -8.35 18.16 0.20
C ALA A 158 -9.70 18.69 0.70
N TRP A 159 -10.82 18.22 0.15
CA TRP A 159 -12.16 18.60 0.59
C TRP A 159 -12.44 18.21 2.05
N ILE A 160 -12.00 17.02 2.46
CA ILE A 160 -12.14 16.55 3.85
C ILE A 160 -11.30 17.41 4.80
N ALA A 161 -10.04 17.71 4.43
CA ALA A 161 -9.16 18.56 5.24
C ALA A 161 -9.71 19.98 5.41
N ASP A 162 -10.22 20.58 4.33
CA ASP A 162 -10.85 21.90 4.37
C ASP A 162 -12.13 21.89 5.22
N GLN A 163 -12.97 20.84 5.09
CA GLN A 163 -14.18 20.69 5.90
C GLN A 163 -13.84 20.55 7.39
N TYR A 164 -12.81 19.77 7.74
CA TYR A 164 -12.32 19.67 9.12
C TYR A 164 -11.85 21.03 9.66
N SER A 165 -11.02 21.74 8.89
CA SER A 165 -10.48 23.05 9.29
C SER A 165 -11.57 24.09 9.53
N ARG A 166 -12.64 24.08 8.72
CA ARG A 166 -13.81 24.98 8.92
C ARG A 166 -14.57 24.69 10.21
N MET A 167 -14.59 23.45 10.66
CA MET A 167 -15.28 23.05 11.90
C MET A 167 -14.40 23.24 13.13
N ASN A 168 -13.07 23.24 12.99
CA ASN A 168 -12.08 23.27 14.06
C ASN A 168 -11.06 24.40 13.82
N THR A 169 -11.55 25.64 13.80
CA THR A 169 -10.76 26.83 13.39
C THR A 169 -9.58 27.17 14.30
N THR A 170 -9.55 26.63 15.52
CA THR A 170 -8.45 26.81 16.49
C THR A 170 -7.44 25.68 16.50
N ASP A 171 -7.69 24.59 15.75
CA ASP A 171 -6.78 23.46 15.70
C ASP A 171 -5.60 23.76 14.76
N ILE A 172 -4.44 24.05 15.34
CA ILE A 172 -3.21 24.32 14.59
C ILE A 172 -2.73 23.09 13.80
N ASN A 173 -3.14 21.88 14.19
CA ASN A 173 -2.80 20.60 13.55
C ASN A 173 -3.84 20.15 12.51
N ALA A 174 -4.82 20.98 12.19
CA ALA A 174 -5.94 20.65 11.30
C ALA A 174 -5.48 19.97 9.98
N ARG A 175 -4.32 20.32 9.45
CA ARG A 175 -3.78 19.70 8.23
C ARG A 175 -3.39 18.23 8.40
N ALA A 176 -3.13 17.79 9.63
CA ALA A 176 -2.80 16.39 9.94
C ALA A 176 -4.05 15.49 10.07
N CYS A 177 -5.26 16.03 9.97
CA CYS A 177 -6.50 15.27 10.12
C CYS A 177 -6.72 14.19 9.05
N VAL A 178 -6.08 14.32 7.89
CA VAL A 178 -6.06 13.32 6.79
C VAL A 178 -4.70 13.31 6.09
N THR A 179 -4.37 12.24 5.41
CA THR A 179 -3.17 12.12 4.57
C THR A 179 -3.53 11.81 3.12
N GLY A 180 -2.57 11.97 2.20
CA GLY A 180 -2.80 11.83 0.77
C GLY A 180 -3.42 13.06 0.13
N LYS A 181 -3.17 14.24 0.72
CA LYS A 181 -3.57 15.54 0.18
C LYS A 181 -2.66 15.96 -0.97
N PRO A 182 -3.12 16.89 -1.84
CA PRO A 182 -2.23 17.58 -2.77
C PRO A 182 -1.06 18.27 -2.02
N ILE A 183 0.10 18.36 -2.67
CA ILE A 183 1.29 19.00 -2.08
C ILE A 183 1.00 20.45 -1.66
N SER A 184 0.21 21.18 -2.46
CA SER A 184 -0.26 22.54 -2.15
C SER A 184 -1.09 22.65 -0.86
N SER A 185 -1.75 21.56 -0.48
CA SER A 185 -2.62 21.47 0.71
C SER A 185 -1.94 20.78 1.91
N GLY A 186 -0.62 20.61 1.88
CA GLY A 186 0.14 19.98 2.96
C GLY A 186 0.48 18.51 2.73
N GLY A 187 0.24 17.98 1.53
CA GLY A 187 0.69 16.66 1.12
C GLY A 187 2.21 16.54 1.09
N ILE A 188 2.73 15.33 0.94
CA ILE A 188 4.16 15.02 0.92
C ILE A 188 4.61 14.51 -0.44
N GLN A 189 5.82 14.86 -0.87
CA GLN A 189 6.43 14.30 -2.07
C GLN A 189 6.63 12.79 -1.93
N GLY A 190 6.50 12.06 -3.05
CA GLY A 190 6.65 10.60 -3.06
C GLY A 190 5.40 9.82 -2.63
N ARG A 191 4.31 10.48 -2.16
CA ARG A 191 3.10 9.76 -1.71
C ARG A 191 2.42 8.98 -2.83
N THR A 192 2.36 9.56 -4.03
CA THR A 192 1.71 8.96 -5.20
C THR A 192 2.40 7.65 -5.61
N GLU A 193 3.73 7.64 -5.61
CA GLU A 193 4.53 6.47 -5.98
C GLU A 193 4.74 5.47 -4.83
N ALA A 194 4.44 5.85 -3.58
CA ALA A 194 4.89 5.16 -2.38
C ALA A 194 4.54 3.67 -2.32
N THR A 195 3.34 3.28 -2.75
CA THR A 195 2.93 1.87 -2.70
C THR A 195 3.69 1.05 -3.74
N GLY A 196 3.81 1.52 -4.98
CA GLY A 196 4.60 0.86 -6.03
C GLY A 196 6.10 0.83 -5.69
N ARG A 197 6.62 1.90 -5.09
CA ARG A 197 8.01 1.95 -4.58
C ARG A 197 8.23 0.94 -3.44
N GLY A 198 7.26 0.78 -2.55
CA GLY A 198 7.29 -0.25 -1.51
C GLY A 198 7.35 -1.67 -2.07
N VAL A 199 6.59 -1.95 -3.14
CA VAL A 199 6.66 -3.24 -3.87
C VAL A 199 8.06 -3.48 -4.43
N GLN A 200 8.67 -2.45 -5.04
CA GLN A 200 10.05 -2.54 -5.53
C GLN A 200 11.02 -2.84 -4.40
N TYR A 201 10.99 -2.10 -3.29
CA TYR A 201 11.88 -2.31 -2.15
C TYR A 201 11.69 -3.68 -1.51
N ALA A 202 10.45 -4.18 -1.46
CA ALA A 202 10.17 -5.52 -0.97
C ALA A 202 10.83 -6.61 -1.84
N LEU A 203 10.76 -6.49 -3.16
CA LEU A 203 11.47 -7.40 -4.08
C LEU A 203 12.98 -7.25 -3.99
N GLN A 204 13.49 -6.02 -3.95
CA GLN A 204 14.94 -5.79 -3.78
C GLN A 204 15.46 -6.45 -2.51
N GLU A 205 14.70 -6.34 -1.39
CA GLU A 205 15.13 -6.94 -0.13
C GLU A 205 15.03 -8.48 -0.19
N PHE A 206 13.98 -9.05 -0.78
CA PHE A 206 13.89 -10.50 -1.02
C PHE A 206 15.10 -11.02 -1.83
N PHE A 207 15.47 -10.31 -2.90
CA PHE A 207 16.59 -10.70 -3.76
C PHE A 207 17.98 -10.41 -3.17
N ARG A 208 18.09 -9.78 -2.01
CA ARG A 208 19.37 -9.68 -1.23
C ARG A 208 19.70 -10.95 -0.48
N HIS A 209 18.74 -11.88 -0.32
CA HIS A 209 18.89 -13.09 0.46
C HIS A 209 18.89 -14.34 -0.43
N PRO A 210 20.08 -14.96 -0.67
CA PRO A 210 20.18 -16.15 -1.52
C PRO A 210 19.33 -17.34 -1.06
N GLU A 211 19.09 -17.48 0.25
CA GLU A 211 18.25 -18.53 0.82
C GLU A 211 16.78 -18.34 0.43
N ASP A 212 16.28 -17.12 0.43
CA ASP A 212 14.89 -16.78 0.08
C ASP A 212 14.65 -16.97 -1.41
N ILE A 213 15.61 -16.54 -2.25
CA ILE A 213 15.60 -16.77 -3.70
C ILE A 213 15.55 -18.27 -3.99
N LYS A 214 16.36 -19.08 -3.29
CA LYS A 214 16.39 -20.52 -3.41
C LYS A 214 15.08 -21.17 -2.95
N ALA A 215 14.45 -20.65 -1.88
CA ALA A 215 13.15 -21.14 -1.42
C ALA A 215 12.06 -20.97 -2.50
N ALA A 216 12.13 -19.94 -3.32
CA ALA A 216 11.28 -19.73 -4.48
C ALA A 216 11.76 -20.52 -5.73
N GLY A 217 12.75 -21.43 -5.62
CA GLY A 217 13.27 -22.16 -6.76
C GLY A 217 13.98 -21.31 -7.82
N MET A 218 14.41 -20.10 -7.44
CA MET A 218 15.03 -19.13 -8.34
C MET A 218 16.54 -18.96 -8.07
N SER A 219 17.21 -18.16 -8.89
CA SER A 219 18.63 -17.80 -8.75
C SER A 219 18.90 -16.42 -9.35
N GLY A 220 20.03 -15.83 -9.01
CA GLY A 220 20.49 -14.54 -9.56
C GLY A 220 19.86 -13.33 -8.89
N THR A 221 19.84 -12.23 -9.60
CA THR A 221 19.32 -10.92 -9.16
C THR A 221 17.98 -10.59 -9.81
N LEU A 222 17.44 -9.41 -9.53
CA LEU A 222 16.23 -8.89 -10.20
C LEU A 222 16.46 -8.61 -11.69
N ASP A 223 17.69 -8.26 -12.08
CA ASP A 223 18.02 -7.96 -13.47
C ASP A 223 17.67 -9.13 -14.40
N GLY A 224 16.93 -8.83 -15.46
CA GLY A 224 16.44 -9.78 -16.45
C GLY A 224 15.25 -10.64 -16.01
N LYS A 225 14.73 -10.54 -14.77
CA LYS A 225 13.54 -11.28 -14.33
C LYS A 225 12.31 -10.89 -15.14
N ARG A 226 11.52 -11.88 -15.54
CA ARG A 226 10.28 -11.72 -16.30
C ARG A 226 9.12 -11.51 -15.34
N ILE A 227 8.41 -10.39 -15.51
CA ILE A 227 7.34 -9.97 -14.60
C ILE A 227 6.01 -9.89 -15.36
N ILE A 228 4.94 -10.37 -14.73
CA ILE A 228 3.55 -10.14 -15.15
C ILE A 228 2.91 -9.21 -14.11
N VAL A 229 2.26 -8.14 -14.57
CA VAL A 229 1.58 -7.16 -13.72
C VAL A 229 0.08 -7.18 -14.02
N GLN A 230 -0.75 -7.36 -13.00
CA GLN A 230 -2.20 -7.25 -13.12
C GLN A 230 -2.65 -5.90 -12.58
N GLY A 231 -3.14 -5.06 -13.50
CA GLY A 231 -3.55 -3.69 -13.24
C GLY A 231 -2.41 -2.67 -13.36
N LEU A 232 -2.55 -1.70 -14.26
CA LEU A 232 -1.63 -0.58 -14.43
C LEU A 232 -2.21 0.73 -13.85
N GLY A 233 -2.94 0.59 -12.73
CA GLY A 233 -3.37 1.69 -11.89
C GLY A 233 -2.18 2.36 -11.19
N ASN A 234 -2.43 3.14 -10.13
CA ASN A 234 -1.35 3.85 -9.43
C ASN A 234 -0.24 2.91 -8.93
N VAL A 235 -0.61 1.79 -8.30
CA VAL A 235 0.35 0.86 -7.68
C VAL A 235 1.11 0.07 -8.75
N GLY A 236 0.38 -0.60 -9.65
CA GLY A 236 1.00 -1.45 -10.67
C GLY A 236 1.87 -0.68 -11.66
N TYR A 237 1.45 0.54 -12.05
CA TYR A 237 2.26 1.39 -12.91
C TYR A 237 3.60 1.75 -12.26
N HIS A 238 3.61 2.25 -11.02
CA HIS A 238 4.85 2.64 -10.36
C HIS A 238 5.73 1.42 -10.06
N ALA A 239 5.15 0.30 -9.64
CA ALA A 239 5.91 -0.94 -9.43
C ALA A 239 6.55 -1.42 -10.73
N ALA A 240 5.78 -1.53 -11.82
CA ALA A 240 6.28 -1.96 -13.12
C ALA A 240 7.38 -1.03 -13.65
N LYS A 241 7.17 0.29 -13.54
CA LYS A 241 8.13 1.31 -13.96
C LYS A 241 9.47 1.15 -13.23
N PHE A 242 9.45 1.16 -11.91
CA PHE A 242 10.68 1.12 -11.13
C PHE A 242 11.42 -0.20 -11.29
N LEU A 243 10.71 -1.32 -11.29
CA LEU A 243 11.31 -2.63 -11.50
C LEU A 243 11.94 -2.76 -12.90
N SER A 244 11.35 -2.15 -13.94
CA SER A 244 11.93 -2.19 -15.29
C SER A 244 13.06 -1.20 -15.49
N GLU A 245 12.91 0.06 -15.03
CA GLU A 245 13.89 1.12 -15.29
C GLU A 245 15.08 1.10 -14.34
N GLU A 246 14.87 0.74 -13.06
CA GLU A 246 15.91 0.82 -12.02
C GLU A 246 16.54 -0.56 -11.72
N ASP A 247 15.76 -1.65 -11.81
CA ASP A 247 16.21 -3.00 -11.46
C ASP A 247 16.42 -3.93 -12.68
N GLY A 248 16.18 -3.46 -13.90
CA GLY A 248 16.42 -4.21 -15.14
C GLY A 248 15.46 -5.36 -15.39
N CYS A 249 14.33 -5.43 -14.68
CA CYS A 249 13.30 -6.44 -14.91
C CYS A 249 12.63 -6.27 -16.29
N LYS A 250 12.11 -7.36 -16.84
CA LYS A 250 11.32 -7.35 -18.09
C LYS A 250 9.85 -7.58 -17.77
N VAL A 251 9.03 -6.54 -17.92
CA VAL A 251 7.57 -6.69 -17.82
C VAL A 251 7.06 -7.31 -19.11
N ILE A 252 6.79 -8.61 -19.09
CA ILE A 252 6.40 -9.40 -20.28
C ILE A 252 4.90 -9.48 -20.46
N GLY A 253 4.10 -9.14 -19.46
CA GLY A 253 2.64 -9.17 -19.50
C GLY A 253 2.03 -8.10 -18.60
N VAL A 254 0.99 -7.43 -19.13
CA VAL A 254 0.15 -6.50 -18.37
C VAL A 254 -1.30 -6.85 -18.62
N LEU A 255 -2.08 -6.95 -17.55
CA LEU A 255 -3.52 -7.21 -17.59
C LEU A 255 -4.28 -5.99 -17.12
N GLU A 256 -5.19 -5.50 -17.95
CA GLU A 256 -6.16 -4.46 -17.62
C GLU A 256 -7.59 -5.01 -17.75
N TYR A 257 -8.55 -4.32 -17.14
CA TYR A 257 -9.95 -4.76 -17.11
C TYR A 257 -10.59 -4.83 -18.50
N ASN A 258 -10.03 -4.18 -19.48
CA ASN A 258 -10.55 -4.06 -20.86
C ASN A 258 -9.59 -4.62 -21.93
N GLY A 259 -8.53 -5.30 -21.54
CA GLY A 259 -7.60 -5.96 -22.45
C GLY A 259 -6.27 -6.28 -21.81
N CYS A 260 -5.54 -7.21 -22.42
CA CYS A 260 -4.22 -7.60 -21.95
C CYS A 260 -3.19 -7.38 -23.05
N ILE A 261 -1.92 -7.23 -22.64
CA ILE A 261 -0.80 -7.09 -23.57
C ILE A 261 0.37 -7.95 -23.14
N THR A 262 1.07 -8.56 -24.10
CA THR A 262 2.29 -9.35 -23.86
C THR A 262 3.41 -8.95 -24.81
N ASN A 263 4.64 -8.94 -24.29
CA ASN A 263 5.86 -8.79 -25.08
C ASN A 263 7.01 -9.56 -24.39
N PRO A 264 7.51 -10.66 -24.93
CA PRO A 264 8.58 -11.44 -24.31
C PRO A 264 9.91 -10.70 -24.17
N ASN A 265 10.10 -9.61 -24.93
CA ASN A 265 11.28 -8.75 -24.84
C ASN A 265 11.17 -7.63 -23.80
N GLY A 266 9.99 -7.45 -23.20
CA GLY A 266 9.64 -6.39 -22.28
C GLY A 266 8.75 -5.34 -22.93
N ILE A 267 7.79 -4.84 -22.14
CA ILE A 267 6.84 -3.77 -22.51
C ILE A 267 7.42 -2.44 -21.98
N ASP A 268 7.44 -1.42 -22.82
CA ASP A 268 7.71 -0.04 -22.37
C ASP A 268 6.51 0.48 -21.56
N ILE A 269 6.70 0.55 -20.25
CA ILE A 269 5.64 0.88 -19.29
C ILE A 269 5.21 2.34 -19.41
N GLU A 270 6.13 3.26 -19.67
CA GLU A 270 5.82 4.67 -19.88
C GLU A 270 4.98 4.88 -21.14
N ALA A 271 5.41 4.27 -22.26
CA ALA A 271 4.68 4.34 -23.50
C ALA A 271 3.28 3.70 -23.39
N LEU A 272 3.18 2.53 -22.73
CA LEU A 272 1.90 1.89 -22.51
C LEU A 272 0.98 2.73 -21.61
N LYS A 273 1.50 3.29 -20.52
CA LYS A 273 0.71 4.14 -19.61
C LYS A 273 0.17 5.38 -20.30
N LYS A 274 1.00 6.03 -21.11
CA LYS A 274 0.57 7.17 -21.93
C LYS A 274 -0.55 6.78 -22.89
N HIS A 275 -0.39 5.64 -23.59
CA HIS A 275 -1.41 5.13 -24.51
C HIS A 275 -2.74 4.85 -23.79
N LEU A 276 -2.69 4.20 -22.61
CA LEU A 276 -3.89 3.92 -21.81
C LEU A 276 -4.62 5.19 -21.34
N ILE A 277 -3.88 6.26 -21.01
CA ILE A 277 -4.47 7.55 -20.63
C ILE A 277 -5.15 8.20 -21.85
N GLU A 278 -4.53 8.15 -23.03
CA GLU A 278 -5.04 8.79 -24.25
C GLU A 278 -6.22 8.02 -24.88
N HIS A 279 -6.21 6.69 -24.83
CA HIS A 279 -7.16 5.83 -25.57
C HIS A 279 -8.10 5.04 -24.66
N GLY A 280 -7.82 4.95 -23.35
CA GLY A 280 -8.63 4.21 -22.38
C GLY A 280 -8.54 2.68 -22.49
N SER A 281 -7.79 2.13 -23.44
CA SER A 281 -7.67 0.70 -23.74
C SER A 281 -6.25 0.38 -24.24
N PRO A 282 -5.73 -0.84 -24.09
CA PRO A 282 -4.50 -1.26 -24.73
C PRO A 282 -4.62 -1.44 -26.25
N ASP A 283 -5.82 -1.39 -26.82
CA ASP A 283 -6.05 -1.56 -28.26
C ASP A 283 -5.29 -0.54 -29.07
N GLY A 284 -4.62 -1.03 -30.13
CA GLY A 284 -3.79 -0.19 -31.00
C GLY A 284 -2.39 0.13 -30.48
N PHE A 285 -2.02 -0.30 -29.29
CA PHE A 285 -0.65 -0.17 -28.79
C PHE A 285 0.30 -1.09 -29.57
N THR A 286 1.38 -0.54 -30.09
CA THR A 286 2.32 -1.26 -30.98
C THR A 286 3.49 -1.94 -30.23
N GLY A 287 3.61 -1.71 -28.92
CA GLY A 287 4.71 -2.22 -28.08
C GLY A 287 4.55 -3.67 -27.61
N GLY A 288 3.55 -4.40 -28.11
CA GLY A 288 3.30 -5.78 -27.74
C GLY A 288 2.11 -6.39 -28.48
N LYS A 289 1.83 -7.67 -28.16
CA LYS A 289 0.66 -8.37 -28.69
C LYS A 289 -0.54 -8.15 -27.77
N ILE A 290 -1.63 -7.65 -28.34
CA ILE A 290 -2.89 -7.42 -27.63
C ILE A 290 -3.68 -8.73 -27.52
N HIS A 291 -4.32 -8.92 -26.38
CA HIS A 291 -5.17 -10.05 -26.07
C HIS A 291 -6.49 -9.57 -25.44
N PRO A 292 -7.58 -10.36 -25.52
CA PRO A 292 -8.82 -10.07 -24.80
C PRO A 292 -8.60 -9.94 -23.28
N ALA A 293 -9.52 -9.26 -22.59
CA ALA A 293 -9.44 -9.04 -21.14
C ALA A 293 -9.47 -10.33 -20.30
N ASP A 294 -10.11 -11.37 -20.81
CA ASP A 294 -10.22 -12.71 -20.18
C ASP A 294 -9.08 -13.65 -20.53
N ALA A 295 -8.07 -13.19 -21.28
CA ALA A 295 -6.93 -14.01 -21.63
C ALA A 295 -6.14 -14.43 -20.37
N PRO A 296 -5.72 -15.72 -20.26
CA PRO A 296 -5.09 -16.25 -19.05
C PRO A 296 -3.61 -15.82 -18.91
N ILE A 297 -3.31 -14.55 -19.03
CA ILE A 297 -1.94 -14.01 -19.00
C ILE A 297 -1.25 -14.26 -17.65
N MET A 298 -2.00 -14.24 -16.54
CA MET A 298 -1.44 -14.58 -15.21
C MET A 298 -0.93 -16.02 -15.11
N GLU A 299 -1.38 -16.92 -15.99
CA GLU A 299 -1.02 -18.33 -16.01
C GLU A 299 0.21 -18.62 -16.90
N MET A 300 0.73 -17.59 -17.59
CA MET A 300 1.94 -17.70 -18.40
C MET A 300 3.18 -17.92 -17.53
N GLU A 301 4.18 -18.55 -18.12
CA GLU A 301 5.49 -18.71 -17.50
C GLU A 301 6.18 -17.35 -17.31
N ALA A 302 6.44 -17.00 -16.05
CA ALA A 302 7.16 -15.81 -15.64
C ALA A 302 7.90 -16.09 -14.32
N ASP A 303 8.78 -15.18 -13.94
CA ASP A 303 9.53 -15.31 -12.68
C ASP A 303 8.77 -14.68 -11.52
N ILE A 304 8.05 -13.58 -11.77
CA ILE A 304 7.33 -12.81 -10.73
C ILE A 304 5.94 -12.43 -11.25
N LEU A 305 4.91 -12.66 -10.42
CA LEU A 305 3.56 -12.15 -10.63
C LEU A 305 3.26 -11.03 -9.63
N VAL A 306 2.77 -9.89 -10.13
CA VAL A 306 2.43 -8.68 -9.35
C VAL A 306 0.93 -8.38 -9.51
N PRO A 307 0.04 -8.97 -8.73
CA PRO A 307 -1.37 -8.60 -8.71
C PRO A 307 -1.53 -7.25 -7.99
N ALA A 308 -1.90 -6.20 -8.76
CA ALA A 308 -1.93 -4.80 -8.29
C ALA A 308 -3.28 -4.09 -8.51
N ALA A 309 -4.36 -4.82 -8.85
CA ALA A 309 -5.65 -4.21 -9.12
C ALA A 309 -6.72 -4.56 -8.09
N MET A 310 -7.13 -5.83 -7.98
CA MET A 310 -8.30 -6.21 -7.21
C MET A 310 -8.02 -7.38 -6.27
N GLU A 311 -8.87 -7.52 -5.26
CA GLU A 311 -8.95 -8.68 -4.38
C GLU A 311 -9.42 -9.94 -5.12
N GLY A 312 -8.97 -11.13 -4.67
CA GLY A 312 -9.45 -12.42 -5.12
C GLY A 312 -9.16 -12.78 -6.59
N VAL A 313 -8.22 -12.10 -7.25
CA VAL A 313 -7.88 -12.37 -8.66
C VAL A 313 -7.14 -13.68 -8.84
N VAL A 314 -6.43 -14.14 -7.82
CA VAL A 314 -5.84 -15.47 -7.73
C VAL A 314 -6.68 -16.28 -6.74
N ASN A 315 -7.40 -17.26 -7.24
CA ASN A 315 -8.43 -18.00 -6.51
C ASN A 315 -8.39 -19.50 -6.84
N LEU A 316 -9.31 -20.29 -6.28
CA LEU A 316 -9.37 -21.73 -6.50
C LEU A 316 -9.52 -22.14 -7.97
N GLU A 317 -10.01 -21.26 -8.84
CA GLU A 317 -10.20 -21.59 -10.24
C GLU A 317 -8.90 -21.54 -11.03
N ASN A 318 -8.00 -20.57 -10.74
CA ASN A 318 -6.77 -20.36 -11.54
C ASN A 318 -5.47 -20.75 -10.82
N ALA A 319 -5.43 -20.83 -9.49
CA ALA A 319 -4.22 -21.06 -8.71
C ALA A 319 -3.41 -22.30 -9.17
N ALA A 320 -4.11 -23.39 -9.53
CA ALA A 320 -3.45 -24.61 -10.00
C ALA A 320 -2.69 -24.42 -11.33
N ARG A 321 -3.10 -23.44 -12.17
CA ARG A 321 -2.49 -23.17 -13.48
C ARG A 321 -1.42 -22.09 -13.45
N ILE A 322 -1.32 -21.30 -12.38
CA ILE A 322 -0.26 -20.31 -12.20
C ILE A 322 1.09 -21.02 -12.15
N GLN A 323 2.03 -20.57 -12.98
CA GLN A 323 3.36 -21.17 -13.13
C GLN A 323 4.47 -20.35 -12.48
N THR A 324 4.15 -19.17 -12.00
CA THR A 324 5.10 -18.21 -11.42
C THR A 324 5.58 -18.68 -10.04
N PRO A 325 6.89 -18.76 -9.79
CA PRO A 325 7.44 -19.23 -8.52
C PRO A 325 7.37 -18.18 -7.40
N LEU A 326 7.24 -16.91 -7.73
CA LEU A 326 7.15 -15.80 -6.77
C LEU A 326 5.97 -14.89 -7.08
N ILE A 327 5.11 -14.67 -6.10
CA ILE A 327 4.01 -13.71 -6.17
C ILE A 327 4.27 -12.60 -5.16
N ILE A 328 4.13 -11.33 -5.56
CA ILE A 328 4.14 -10.20 -4.64
C ILE A 328 2.81 -9.47 -4.69
N GLU A 329 2.10 -9.44 -3.57
CA GLU A 329 0.75 -8.91 -3.48
C GLU A 329 0.74 -7.38 -3.37
N ALA A 330 0.63 -6.70 -4.48
CA ALA A 330 0.57 -5.24 -4.52
C ALA A 330 -0.85 -4.68 -4.23
N ALA A 331 -1.91 -5.42 -4.54
CA ALA A 331 -3.29 -5.14 -4.11
C ALA A 331 -3.56 -5.68 -2.70
N ASN A 332 -4.71 -5.37 -2.10
CA ASN A 332 -5.15 -5.99 -0.85
C ASN A 332 -5.85 -7.31 -1.15
N GLY A 333 -5.43 -8.40 -0.49
CA GLY A 333 -6.02 -9.72 -0.60
C GLY A 333 -6.18 -10.26 -2.04
N PRO A 334 -5.20 -10.11 -2.94
CA PRO A 334 -5.35 -10.56 -4.32
C PRO A 334 -5.33 -12.08 -4.45
N VAL A 335 -4.70 -12.78 -3.49
CA VAL A 335 -4.66 -14.23 -3.40
C VAL A 335 -5.59 -14.68 -2.28
N THR A 336 -6.58 -15.52 -2.62
CA THR A 336 -7.50 -16.06 -1.62
C THR A 336 -6.82 -17.11 -0.74
N SER A 337 -7.38 -17.40 0.45
CA SER A 337 -6.80 -18.39 1.36
C SER A 337 -6.72 -19.79 0.75
N GLY A 338 -7.72 -20.18 -0.05
CA GLY A 338 -7.71 -21.45 -0.75
C GLY A 338 -6.67 -21.52 -1.88
N ALA A 339 -6.47 -20.43 -2.61
CA ALA A 339 -5.43 -20.30 -3.62
C ALA A 339 -4.02 -20.33 -3.01
N ASP A 340 -3.84 -19.64 -1.88
CA ASP A 340 -2.59 -19.62 -1.13
C ASP A 340 -2.11 -21.05 -0.77
N GLU A 341 -3.02 -21.88 -0.27
CA GLU A 341 -2.70 -23.28 0.06
C GLU A 341 -2.23 -24.08 -1.17
N ILE A 342 -2.91 -23.91 -2.32
CA ILE A 342 -2.53 -24.58 -3.58
C ILE A 342 -1.15 -24.12 -4.04
N LEU A 343 -0.90 -22.81 -4.03
CA LEU A 343 0.35 -22.20 -4.49
C LEU A 343 1.53 -22.63 -3.60
N ARG A 344 1.37 -22.61 -2.28
CA ARG A 344 2.40 -23.08 -1.33
C ARG A 344 2.75 -24.54 -1.54
N LYS A 345 1.76 -25.42 -1.74
CA LYS A 345 2.00 -26.84 -2.07
C LYS A 345 2.76 -27.05 -3.39
N LYS A 346 2.71 -26.07 -4.30
CA LYS A 346 3.50 -26.05 -5.53
C LYS A 346 4.92 -25.48 -5.34
N GLY A 347 5.26 -24.99 -4.14
CA GLY A 347 6.53 -24.32 -3.86
C GLY A 347 6.58 -22.85 -4.26
N CYS A 348 5.44 -22.22 -4.57
CA CYS A 348 5.37 -20.80 -4.85
C CYS A 348 5.53 -19.99 -3.54
N VAL A 349 6.44 -19.03 -3.53
CA VAL A 349 6.59 -18.07 -2.42
C VAL A 349 5.67 -16.88 -2.65
N ILE A 350 4.95 -16.45 -1.60
CA ILE A 350 4.09 -15.29 -1.66
C ILE A 350 4.59 -14.23 -0.68
N ILE A 351 4.98 -13.07 -1.21
CA ILE A 351 5.26 -11.88 -0.40
C ILE A 351 3.92 -11.21 -0.12
N PRO A 352 3.46 -11.18 1.16
CA PRO A 352 2.07 -10.84 1.48
C PRO A 352 1.78 -9.34 1.36
N ASP A 353 0.52 -9.02 1.08
CA ASP A 353 -0.01 -7.67 0.88
C ASP A 353 0.20 -6.74 2.08
N MET A 354 0.04 -7.26 3.30
CA MET A 354 0.23 -6.47 4.51
C MET A 354 1.67 -5.93 4.64
N TYR A 355 2.63 -6.51 3.95
CA TYR A 355 4.00 -6.03 3.81
C TYR A 355 4.20 -5.30 2.47
N ALA A 356 3.97 -5.96 1.35
CA ALA A 356 4.34 -5.48 0.01
C ALA A 356 3.76 -4.10 -0.33
N ASN A 357 2.50 -3.84 0.01
CA ASN A 357 1.83 -2.57 -0.26
C ASN A 357 1.84 -1.58 0.92
N ALA A 358 2.62 -1.84 1.97
CA ALA A 358 2.71 -0.98 3.14
C ALA A 358 3.43 0.36 2.89
N GLY A 359 4.10 0.52 1.74
CA GLY A 359 4.74 1.79 1.39
C GLY A 359 3.78 2.99 1.43
N GLY A 360 2.52 2.78 1.05
CA GLY A 360 1.49 3.80 1.12
C GLY A 360 1.22 4.32 2.53
N VAL A 361 1.10 3.44 3.52
CA VAL A 361 0.86 3.85 4.92
C VAL A 361 2.12 4.43 5.55
N THR A 362 3.31 3.93 5.21
CA THR A 362 4.60 4.45 5.68
C THR A 362 4.77 5.91 5.26
N VAL A 363 4.56 6.25 3.99
CA VAL A 363 4.65 7.64 3.52
C VAL A 363 3.48 8.49 4.04
N SER A 364 2.31 7.89 4.30
CA SER A 364 1.23 8.59 5.01
C SER A 364 1.62 8.97 6.43
N TYR A 365 2.39 8.13 7.12
CA TYR A 365 2.95 8.47 8.43
C TYR A 365 3.91 9.68 8.33
N PHE A 366 4.79 9.70 7.36
CA PHE A 366 5.69 10.85 7.14
C PHE A 366 4.91 12.14 6.82
N GLU A 367 3.83 12.07 6.03
CA GLU A 367 2.96 13.21 5.77
C GLU A 367 2.31 13.73 7.04
N TRP A 368 1.80 12.84 7.88
CA TRP A 368 1.19 13.19 9.17
C TRP A 368 2.20 13.88 10.10
N VAL A 369 3.39 13.30 10.28
CA VAL A 369 4.48 13.89 11.08
C VAL A 369 4.89 15.27 10.54
N LYS A 370 5.05 15.40 9.21
CA LYS A 370 5.34 16.69 8.57
C LYS A 370 4.29 17.74 8.89
N ASN A 371 3.00 17.35 8.87
CA ASN A 371 1.91 18.29 9.17
C ASN A 371 1.87 18.68 10.66
N LEU A 372 2.19 17.75 11.56
CA LEU A 372 2.31 18.06 13.00
C LEU A 372 3.53 18.93 13.33
N SER A 373 4.65 18.70 12.66
CA SER A 373 5.89 19.46 12.87
C SER A 373 5.85 20.86 12.23
N HIS A 374 4.88 21.14 11.35
CA HIS A 374 4.74 22.38 10.58
C HIS A 374 5.96 22.77 9.76
N ILE A 375 6.85 21.79 9.44
CA ILE A 375 8.06 22.01 8.65
C ILE A 375 8.25 20.91 7.60
N ARG A 376 8.82 21.28 6.46
CA ARG A 376 9.20 20.31 5.42
C ARG A 376 10.47 19.56 5.82
N PHE A 377 10.51 18.27 5.56
CA PHE A 377 11.71 17.46 5.78
C PHE A 377 12.91 18.03 4.99
N GLY A 378 14.08 17.98 5.62
CA GLY A 378 15.34 18.45 5.04
C GLY A 378 15.51 19.97 4.98
N ARG A 379 14.44 20.79 5.24
CA ARG A 379 14.51 22.25 5.04
C ARG A 379 15.57 22.95 5.88
N MET A 380 15.81 22.50 7.11
CA MET A 380 16.78 23.14 8.01
C MET A 380 18.21 22.58 7.84
N GLN A 381 18.37 21.39 7.32
CA GLN A 381 19.65 20.68 7.27
C GLN A 381 20.33 20.79 5.90
N ARG A 382 19.56 20.86 4.82
CA ARG A 382 20.03 20.82 3.43
C ARG A 382 21.15 21.80 3.14
N ARG A 383 21.01 23.08 3.51
CA ARG A 383 22.03 24.10 3.29
C ARG A 383 23.33 23.81 4.02
N GLN A 384 23.22 23.34 5.25
CA GLN A 384 24.39 22.99 6.06
C GLN A 384 25.12 21.76 5.49
N GLU A 385 24.40 20.79 4.97
CA GLU A 385 24.96 19.63 4.24
C GLU A 385 25.65 20.08 2.96
N GLU A 386 25.02 20.89 2.14
CA GLU A 386 25.58 21.46 0.92
C GLU A 386 26.88 22.23 1.19
N ASP A 387 26.94 23.01 2.26
CA ASP A 387 28.15 23.76 2.64
C ASP A 387 29.27 22.83 3.11
N ARG A 388 28.94 21.77 3.90
CA ARG A 388 29.93 20.74 4.31
C ARG A 388 30.49 20.00 3.09
N HIS A 389 29.62 19.59 2.17
CA HIS A 389 30.03 18.91 0.95
C HIS A 389 30.92 19.80 0.08
N ARG A 390 30.61 21.10 -0.01
CA ARG A 390 31.44 22.08 -0.75
C ARG A 390 32.82 22.21 -0.13
N LEU A 391 32.93 22.30 1.19
CA LEU A 391 34.21 22.35 1.88
C LEU A 391 35.02 21.06 1.61
N LEU A 392 34.37 19.89 1.71
CA LEU A 392 35.08 18.62 1.46
C LEU A 392 35.54 18.51 0.01
N ILE A 393 34.76 18.89 -0.98
CA ILE A 393 35.17 18.92 -2.39
C ILE A 393 36.39 19.82 -2.57
N ASN A 394 36.37 21.03 -2.01
CA ASN A 394 37.48 21.97 -2.13
C ASN A 394 38.78 21.38 -1.52
N GLU A 395 38.69 20.75 -0.37
CA GLU A 395 39.85 20.11 0.26
C GLU A 395 40.37 18.89 -0.53
N LEU A 396 39.46 18.06 -1.08
CA LEU A 396 39.82 16.94 -1.97
C LEU A 396 40.57 17.42 -3.23
N GLU A 397 40.09 18.50 -3.86
CA GLU A 397 40.74 19.10 -5.02
C GLU A 397 42.13 19.70 -4.64
N ASN A 398 42.22 20.36 -3.48
CA ASN A 398 43.47 20.92 -2.99
C ASN A 398 44.52 19.83 -2.71
N VAL A 399 44.14 18.76 -2.01
CA VAL A 399 45.05 17.66 -1.62
C VAL A 399 45.45 16.81 -2.83
N SER A 400 44.51 16.53 -3.75
CA SER A 400 44.77 15.69 -4.94
C SER A 400 45.44 16.46 -6.08
N GLY A 401 45.36 17.78 -6.09
CA GLY A 401 45.80 18.61 -7.21
C GLY A 401 44.98 18.42 -8.49
N GLN A 402 43.87 17.67 -8.43
CA GLN A 402 43.00 17.36 -9.57
C GLN A 402 41.61 17.91 -9.34
N LYS A 403 41.00 18.46 -10.38
CA LYS A 403 39.61 18.89 -10.34
C LYS A 403 38.66 17.74 -10.55
N LEU A 404 37.66 17.65 -9.69
CA LEU A 404 36.56 16.67 -9.79
C LEU A 404 35.63 17.05 -10.96
N SER A 405 34.99 16.06 -11.58
CA SER A 405 34.04 16.31 -12.66
C SER A 405 32.83 17.12 -12.18
N GLU A 406 32.34 18.03 -13.00
CA GLU A 406 31.15 18.84 -12.64
C GLU A 406 29.91 17.98 -12.36
N THR A 407 29.75 16.86 -13.07
CA THR A 407 28.68 15.90 -12.82
C THR A 407 28.75 15.31 -11.40
N PHE A 408 29.96 14.95 -10.95
CA PHE A 408 30.17 14.48 -9.58
C PHE A 408 29.88 15.58 -8.56
N LYS A 409 30.41 16.80 -8.79
CA LYS A 409 30.17 17.93 -7.90
C LYS A 409 28.68 18.25 -7.76
N GLN A 410 27.94 18.31 -8.86
CA GLN A 410 26.49 18.57 -8.84
C GLN A 410 25.74 17.52 -8.04
N ARG A 411 26.05 16.23 -8.24
CA ARG A 411 25.41 15.14 -7.48
C ARG A 411 25.77 15.17 -6.00
N TYR A 412 27.05 15.40 -5.69
CA TYR A 412 27.52 15.36 -4.32
C TYR A 412 27.16 16.62 -3.51
N LEU A 413 27.13 17.78 -4.15
CA LEU A 413 26.78 19.07 -3.50
C LEU A 413 25.31 19.16 -3.15
N HIS A 414 24.44 18.42 -3.82
CA HIS A 414 23.01 18.50 -3.57
C HIS A 414 22.67 17.80 -2.26
N GLY A 415 22.21 18.56 -1.26
CA GLY A 415 21.67 18.00 -0.02
C GLY A 415 20.28 17.39 -0.26
N ALA A 416 19.94 16.36 0.53
CA ALA A 416 18.70 15.61 0.36
C ALA A 416 17.45 16.52 0.48
N GLY A 417 16.60 16.47 -0.53
CA GLY A 417 15.28 17.10 -0.51
C GLY A 417 14.23 16.22 0.15
N GLU A 418 12.98 16.69 0.17
CA GLU A 418 11.87 15.95 0.81
C GLU A 418 11.66 14.57 0.16
N LEU A 419 11.75 14.48 -1.18
CA LEU A 419 11.53 13.23 -1.90
C LEU A 419 12.60 12.17 -1.56
N GLU A 420 13.88 12.57 -1.58
CA GLU A 420 14.99 11.68 -1.26
C GLU A 420 14.92 11.16 0.17
N LEU A 421 14.57 12.03 1.13
CA LEU A 421 14.38 11.64 2.53
C LEU A 421 13.20 10.69 2.71
N VAL A 422 12.09 10.94 2.01
CA VAL A 422 10.91 10.06 2.03
C VAL A 422 11.23 8.69 1.45
N ARG A 423 11.94 8.63 0.32
CA ARG A 423 12.38 7.37 -0.30
C ARG A 423 13.33 6.60 0.62
N SER A 424 14.29 7.28 1.22
CA SER A 424 15.23 6.67 2.16
C SER A 424 14.53 6.11 3.40
N GLY A 425 13.63 6.87 4.02
CA GLY A 425 12.86 6.38 5.17
C GLY A 425 11.90 5.25 4.81
N LEU A 426 11.32 5.28 3.59
CA LEU A 426 10.49 4.18 3.09
C LEU A 426 11.32 2.91 2.88
N GLU A 427 12.50 3.00 2.24
CA GLU A 427 13.39 1.85 2.05
C GLU A 427 13.80 1.23 3.38
N ASP A 428 14.22 2.05 4.34
CA ASP A 428 14.63 1.58 5.67
C ASP A 428 13.48 0.85 6.38
N THR A 429 12.28 1.40 6.36
CA THR A 429 11.07 0.78 6.92
C THR A 429 10.76 -0.57 6.26
N MET A 430 10.78 -0.63 4.93
CA MET A 430 10.48 -1.86 4.19
C MET A 430 11.53 -2.94 4.47
N ARG A 431 12.80 -2.58 4.53
CA ARG A 431 13.90 -3.50 4.87
C ARG A 431 13.78 -4.04 6.29
N GLY A 432 13.53 -3.18 7.27
CA GLY A 432 13.37 -3.58 8.67
C GLY A 432 12.21 -4.56 8.84
N ALA A 433 11.06 -4.27 8.26
CA ALA A 433 9.89 -5.15 8.32
C ALA A 433 10.15 -6.52 7.64
N TYR A 434 10.89 -6.53 6.52
CA TYR A 434 11.27 -7.80 5.89
C TYR A 434 12.16 -8.64 6.78
N GLN A 435 13.17 -8.04 7.42
CA GLN A 435 14.06 -8.76 8.33
C GLN A 435 13.31 -9.37 9.51
N ASP A 436 12.34 -8.66 10.09
CA ASP A 436 11.49 -9.19 11.15
C ASP A 436 10.70 -10.43 10.69
N MET A 437 10.05 -10.36 9.52
CA MET A 437 9.31 -11.49 8.94
C MET A 437 10.24 -12.65 8.58
N ARG A 438 11.36 -12.36 7.91
CA ARG A 438 12.35 -13.34 7.49
C ARG A 438 12.91 -14.12 8.68
N LYS A 439 13.20 -13.42 9.77
CA LYS A 439 13.69 -14.04 11.01
C LYS A 439 12.69 -15.07 11.52
N VAL A 440 11.40 -14.72 11.60
CA VAL A 440 10.35 -15.64 12.02
C VAL A 440 10.20 -16.82 11.06
N TRP A 441 10.25 -16.55 9.75
CA TRP A 441 10.10 -17.58 8.71
C TRP A 441 11.22 -18.64 8.76
N HIS A 442 12.48 -18.23 8.99
CA HIS A 442 13.64 -19.13 8.97
C HIS A 442 14.00 -19.72 10.34
N GLU A 443 13.74 -19.01 11.45
CA GLU A 443 14.10 -19.49 12.79
C GLU A 443 13.05 -20.41 13.41
N ARG A 444 11.81 -20.39 12.91
CA ARG A 444 10.69 -21.19 13.43
C ARG A 444 10.32 -22.32 12.46
N SER A 445 10.55 -23.56 12.88
CA SER A 445 10.24 -24.75 12.08
C SER A 445 8.73 -25.00 11.86
N ASP A 446 7.87 -24.35 12.64
CA ASP A 446 6.41 -24.39 12.54
C ASP A 446 5.83 -23.27 11.66
N VAL A 447 6.67 -22.42 11.06
CA VAL A 447 6.27 -21.33 10.15
C VAL A 447 6.73 -21.63 8.74
N GLU A 448 5.79 -21.95 7.85
CA GLU A 448 6.10 -22.44 6.51
C GLU A 448 6.20 -21.32 5.46
N ASP A 449 5.66 -20.12 5.73
CA ASP A 449 5.52 -19.07 4.73
C ASP A 449 5.64 -17.65 5.33
N LEU A 450 5.93 -16.67 4.42
CA LEU A 450 6.08 -15.26 4.78
C LEU A 450 4.78 -14.60 5.27
N ARG A 451 3.60 -15.06 4.81
CA ARG A 451 2.32 -14.51 5.26
C ARG A 451 2.07 -14.84 6.72
N THR A 452 2.25 -16.10 7.09
CA THR A 452 2.16 -16.55 8.49
C THR A 452 3.18 -15.80 9.35
N ALA A 453 4.42 -15.66 8.88
CA ALA A 453 5.44 -14.87 9.58
C ALA A 453 5.03 -13.40 9.78
N ALA A 454 4.46 -12.76 8.75
CA ALA A 454 3.98 -11.39 8.82
C ALA A 454 2.88 -11.21 9.89
N TYR A 455 1.89 -12.12 9.90
CA TYR A 455 0.84 -12.09 10.94
C TYR A 455 1.40 -12.32 12.33
N LEU A 456 2.33 -13.25 12.52
CA LEU A 456 2.99 -13.51 13.81
C LEU A 456 3.71 -12.26 14.34
N VAL A 457 4.48 -11.59 13.48
CA VAL A 457 5.18 -10.35 13.85
C VAL A 457 4.18 -9.25 14.21
N ALA A 458 3.18 -9.02 13.36
CA ALA A 458 2.19 -7.96 13.55
C ALA A 458 1.34 -8.18 14.83
N ILE A 459 0.76 -9.38 14.98
CA ILE A 459 -0.05 -9.73 16.14
C ILE A 459 0.79 -9.67 17.42
N GLY A 460 2.06 -10.12 17.38
CA GLY A 460 2.99 -10.04 18.49
C GLY A 460 3.23 -8.60 18.96
N LYS A 461 3.47 -7.67 18.00
CA LYS A 461 3.63 -6.25 18.30
C LYS A 461 2.36 -5.64 18.92
N VAL A 462 1.17 -5.94 18.36
CA VAL A 462 -0.12 -5.49 18.90
C VAL A 462 -0.38 -6.06 20.31
N ALA A 463 -0.14 -7.36 20.51
CA ALA A 463 -0.30 -8.01 21.80
C ALA A 463 0.63 -7.41 22.89
N ASN A 464 1.89 -7.12 22.52
CA ASN A 464 2.84 -6.48 23.42
C ASN A 464 2.40 -5.05 23.79
N SER A 465 1.83 -4.30 22.85
CA SER A 465 1.26 -2.98 23.15
C SER A 465 0.11 -3.08 24.15
N TYR A 466 -0.85 -3.98 23.93
CA TYR A 466 -1.96 -4.18 24.88
C TYR A 466 -1.48 -4.63 26.27
N ARG A 467 -0.49 -5.54 26.34
CA ARG A 467 0.10 -5.96 27.61
C ARG A 467 0.78 -4.80 28.35
N SER A 468 1.47 -3.90 27.64
CA SER A 468 2.08 -2.72 28.24
C SER A 468 1.06 -1.72 28.80
N MET A 469 -0.17 -1.76 28.28
CA MET A 469 -1.29 -0.97 28.79
C MET A 469 -2.02 -1.64 29.96
N GLY A 470 -1.64 -2.88 30.36
CA GLY A 470 -2.24 -3.59 31.47
C GLY A 470 -3.38 -4.55 31.10
N LEU A 471 -3.50 -4.92 29.82
CA LEU A 471 -4.46 -5.92 29.31
C LEU A 471 -3.82 -7.31 29.20
#